data_ca18c78a1bd9fe7cff83c10d84b1ba36
#
_entry.id   ca18c78a1bd9fe7cff83c10d84b1ba36
#
_cell.length_a   1.000
_cell.length_b   1.000
_cell.length_c   1.000
_cell.angle_alpha   90.00
_cell.angle_beta   90.00
_cell.angle_gamma   90.00
#
_symmetry.space_group_name_H-M   'P 1'
#
loop_
_entity.id
_entity.type
_entity.pdbx_description
1 polymer ?
#
loop_
_entity_poly.entity_id
_entity_poly.type
_entity_poly.pdbx_seq_one_letter_code
_entity_poly.pdbx_strand_id
1 'polypeptide(L)'
;EIYDIQKNSLKPKIFVVMQFSNEYNELFEEVIKPVTEKFGYECIRADEYYTGTPILSDIINSIKDSTAIIAEITPDNPNVFYEIGYSHAIEKPTILLCDKKREKLPFDLSGFRTLFYENTIAGKKKVETSLMKYLENI
;
A
#
# COMPACT_ATOMS: atom_id res chain seq x y z
N GLU A 1 15.67 -22.69 4.01
CA GLU A 1 16.46 -22.80 5.22
C GLU A 1 15.71 -22.27 6.43
N ILE A 2 15.81 -22.94 7.55
CA ILE A 2 15.09 -22.54 8.77
C ILE A 2 15.45 -21.10 9.17
N TYR A 3 16.72 -20.78 9.08
CA TYR A 3 17.18 -19.45 9.44
C TYR A 3 16.52 -18.36 8.59
N ASP A 4 16.41 -18.59 7.29
CA ASP A 4 15.81 -17.63 6.38
C ASP A 4 14.32 -17.48 6.63
N ILE A 5 13.64 -18.58 6.92
CA ILE A 5 12.23 -18.54 7.27
C ILE A 5 12.01 -17.71 8.53
N GLN A 6 12.81 -17.93 9.55
CA GLN A 6 12.71 -17.16 10.79
C GLN A 6 12.98 -15.69 10.57
N LYS A 7 14.02 -15.37 9.78
CA LYS A 7 14.36 -14.00 9.45
C LYS A 7 13.20 -13.28 8.76
N ASN A 8 12.57 -13.96 7.81
CA ASN A 8 11.46 -13.38 7.05
C ASN A 8 10.20 -13.20 7.90
N SER A 9 10.00 -14.06 8.90
CA SER A 9 8.80 -14.01 9.74
C SER A 9 8.94 -13.05 10.92
N LEU A 10 10.15 -12.56 11.21
CA LEU A 10 10.39 -11.70 12.38
C LEU A 10 9.83 -10.29 12.23
N LYS A 11 9.66 -9.81 11.01
CA LYS A 11 9.12 -8.48 10.77
C LYS A 11 7.71 -8.56 10.21
N PRO A 12 6.77 -7.84 10.83
CA PRO A 12 5.46 -7.68 10.19
C PRO A 12 5.60 -6.90 8.89
N LYS A 13 4.67 -7.13 7.98
CA LYS A 13 4.73 -6.58 6.64
C LYS A 13 3.59 -5.64 6.34
N ILE A 14 3.90 -4.58 5.61
CA ILE A 14 2.89 -3.73 4.96
C ILE A 14 3.05 -3.96 3.45
N PHE A 15 1.99 -4.35 2.80
CA PHE A 15 2.00 -4.54 1.36
C PHE A 15 1.42 -3.31 0.68
N VAL A 16 2.15 -2.77 -0.29
CA VAL A 16 1.74 -1.56 -0.99
C VAL A 16 1.21 -1.95 -2.36
N VAL A 17 -0.03 -1.57 -2.61
CA VAL A 17 -0.74 -1.81 -3.87
C VAL A 17 -0.81 -0.49 -4.62
N MET A 18 -0.13 -0.40 -5.75
CA MET A 18 -0.15 0.81 -6.55
C MET A 18 0.35 0.54 -7.96
N GLN A 19 -0.09 1.38 -8.89
CA GLN A 19 0.42 1.31 -10.24
C GLN A 19 1.86 1.79 -10.26
N PHE A 20 2.71 1.09 -10.99
CA PHE A 20 4.08 1.52 -11.22
C PHE A 20 4.04 2.71 -12.19
N SER A 21 4.26 3.90 -11.68
CA SER A 21 4.25 5.13 -12.49
C SER A 21 5.19 6.16 -11.90
N ASN A 22 5.78 6.97 -12.77
CA ASN A 22 6.69 8.02 -12.33
C ASN A 22 6.00 9.06 -11.45
N GLU A 23 4.73 9.31 -11.70
CA GLU A 23 3.98 10.35 -10.99
C GLU A 23 3.87 10.09 -9.50
N TYR A 24 3.69 8.83 -9.09
CA TYR A 24 3.49 8.51 -7.68
C TYR A 24 4.65 7.74 -7.05
N ASN A 25 5.69 7.50 -7.82
CA ASN A 25 6.84 6.75 -7.31
C ASN A 25 7.55 7.48 -6.18
N GLU A 26 7.62 8.81 -6.24
CA GLU A 26 8.24 9.59 -5.16
C GLU A 26 7.46 9.46 -3.86
N LEU A 27 6.13 9.42 -3.94
CA LEU A 27 5.31 9.21 -2.74
C LEU A 27 5.69 7.89 -2.07
N PHE A 28 5.87 6.84 -2.84
CA PHE A 28 6.29 5.56 -2.30
C PHE A 28 7.68 5.63 -1.69
N GLU A 29 8.66 6.13 -2.45
CA GLU A 29 10.06 6.14 -2.01
C GLU A 29 10.33 7.09 -0.86
N GLU A 30 9.66 8.23 -0.83
CA GLU A 30 9.95 9.29 0.13
C GLU A 30 9.04 9.27 1.34
N VAL A 31 7.86 8.69 1.22
CA VAL A 31 6.87 8.74 2.31
C VAL A 31 6.46 7.34 2.77
N ILE A 32 5.87 6.55 1.89
CA ILE A 32 5.26 5.27 2.29
C ILE A 32 6.31 4.32 2.86
N LYS A 33 7.37 4.10 2.12
CA LYS A 33 8.42 3.18 2.54
C LYS A 33 9.13 3.62 3.82
N PRO A 34 9.63 4.88 3.91
CA PRO A 34 10.30 5.32 5.13
C PRO A 34 9.41 5.29 6.36
N VAL A 35 8.14 5.68 6.23
CA VAL A 35 7.23 5.71 7.37
C VAL A 35 6.94 4.31 7.88
N THR A 36 6.63 3.37 6.98
CA THR A 36 6.34 2.00 7.39
C THR A 36 7.55 1.34 8.03
N GLU A 37 8.74 1.57 7.48
CA GLU A 37 9.97 1.02 8.05
C GLU A 37 10.29 1.61 9.41
N LYS A 38 10.01 2.90 9.61
CA LYS A 38 10.19 3.55 10.90
C LYS A 38 9.36 2.90 12.00
N PHE A 39 8.21 2.37 11.65
CA PHE A 39 7.33 1.69 12.61
C PHE A 39 7.63 0.19 12.73
N GLY A 40 8.71 -0.26 12.14
CA GLY A 40 9.17 -1.64 12.30
C GLY A 40 8.59 -2.63 11.29
N TYR A 41 7.94 -2.14 10.24
CA TYR A 41 7.39 -3.01 9.19
C TYR A 41 8.37 -3.20 8.05
N GLU A 42 8.28 -4.35 7.42
CA GLU A 42 8.90 -4.53 6.12
C GLU A 42 7.91 -4.05 5.07
N CYS A 43 8.33 -3.08 4.25
CA CYS A 43 7.47 -2.50 3.23
C CYS A 43 7.71 -3.21 1.91
N ILE A 44 6.67 -3.81 1.36
CA ILE A 44 6.76 -4.62 0.13
C ILE A 44 5.83 -4.04 -0.93
N ARG A 45 6.38 -3.85 -2.14
CA ARG A 45 5.58 -3.51 -3.31
C ARG A 45 5.83 -4.58 -4.37
N ALA A 46 4.80 -4.94 -5.12
CA ALA A 46 4.86 -6.08 -6.04
C ALA A 46 6.02 -6.00 -7.03
N ASP A 47 6.31 -4.82 -7.56
CA ASP A 47 7.37 -4.64 -8.55
C ASP A 47 8.78 -4.78 -7.98
N GLU A 48 8.93 -4.66 -6.67
CA GLU A 48 10.21 -4.90 -6.00
C GLU A 48 10.42 -6.37 -5.70
N TYR A 49 9.33 -7.12 -5.59
CA TYR A 49 9.34 -8.49 -5.12
C TYR A 49 9.56 -9.49 -6.25
N TYR A 50 9.11 -9.15 -7.45
CA TYR A 50 9.06 -10.08 -8.56
C TYR A 50 9.84 -9.55 -9.75
N THR A 51 10.48 -10.46 -10.46
CA THR A 51 11.09 -10.16 -11.75
C THR A 51 10.07 -10.47 -12.83
N GLY A 52 9.74 -9.49 -13.64
CA GLY A 52 8.71 -9.63 -14.66
C GLY A 52 7.31 -9.46 -14.09
N THR A 53 6.31 -10.07 -14.73
CA THR A 53 4.91 -9.96 -14.31
C THR A 53 4.63 -10.88 -13.12
N PRO A 54 4.16 -10.34 -12.00
CA PRO A 54 3.85 -11.18 -10.84
C PRO A 54 2.71 -12.15 -11.15
N ILE A 55 2.79 -13.35 -10.58
CA ILE A 55 1.71 -14.34 -10.65
C ILE A 55 0.66 -13.93 -9.60
N LEU A 56 -0.60 -14.01 -9.98
CA LEU A 56 -1.70 -13.59 -9.09
C LEU A 56 -1.66 -14.28 -7.72
N SER A 57 -1.32 -15.56 -7.69
CA SER A 57 -1.24 -16.29 -6.41
C SER A 57 -0.17 -15.69 -5.48
N ASP A 58 0.92 -15.18 -6.02
CA ASP A 58 1.97 -14.56 -5.21
C ASP A 58 1.46 -13.24 -4.61
N ILE A 59 0.72 -12.46 -5.38
CA ILE A 59 0.11 -11.21 -4.90
C ILE A 59 -0.88 -11.53 -3.78
N ILE A 60 -1.74 -12.51 -3.98
CA ILE A 60 -2.73 -12.93 -2.99
C ILE A 60 -2.06 -13.36 -1.69
N ASN A 61 -0.99 -14.16 -1.79
CA ASN A 61 -0.27 -14.60 -0.60
C ASN A 61 0.40 -13.43 0.12
N SER A 62 0.95 -12.48 -0.62
CA SER A 62 1.55 -11.28 -0.03
C SER A 62 0.52 -10.47 0.74
N ILE A 63 -0.69 -10.33 0.20
CA ILE A 63 -1.78 -9.65 0.88
C ILE A 63 -2.16 -10.38 2.17
N LYS A 64 -2.33 -11.70 2.10
CA LYS A 64 -2.67 -12.51 3.27
C LYS A 64 -1.63 -12.41 4.38
N ASP A 65 -0.37 -12.40 4.00
CA ASP A 65 0.75 -12.42 4.96
C ASP A 65 1.04 -11.05 5.55
N SER A 66 0.45 -9.99 5.02
CA SER A 66 0.71 -8.64 5.48
C SER A 66 -0.18 -8.27 6.66
N THR A 67 0.31 -7.38 7.51
CA THR A 67 -0.47 -6.83 8.62
C THR A 67 -1.52 -5.85 8.11
N ALA A 68 -1.17 -5.07 7.11
CA ALA A 68 -2.06 -4.06 6.55
C ALA A 68 -1.65 -3.76 5.10
N ILE A 69 -2.55 -3.10 4.40
CA ILE A 69 -2.37 -2.72 3.00
C ILE A 69 -2.44 -1.20 2.88
N ILE A 70 -1.51 -0.63 2.12
CA ILE A 70 -1.59 0.77 1.72
C ILE A 70 -1.75 0.78 0.21
N ALA A 71 -2.79 1.43 -0.29
CA ALA A 71 -3.08 1.41 -1.74
C ALA A 71 -3.21 2.83 -2.28
N GLU A 72 -2.45 3.14 -3.33
CA GLU A 72 -2.60 4.40 -4.07
C GLU A 72 -3.52 4.13 -5.26
N ILE A 73 -4.68 4.79 -5.27
CA ILE A 73 -5.77 4.45 -6.18
C ILE A 73 -6.02 5.49 -7.27
N THR A 74 -5.17 6.50 -7.38
CA THR A 74 -5.44 7.60 -8.32
C THR A 74 -5.50 7.16 -9.77
N PRO A 75 -4.54 6.38 -10.29
CA PRO A 75 -4.66 5.92 -11.67
C PRO A 75 -5.72 4.82 -11.81
N ASP A 76 -6.38 4.78 -12.97
CA ASP A 76 -7.28 3.67 -13.29
C ASP A 76 -6.46 2.43 -13.58
N ASN A 77 -6.48 1.48 -12.69
CA ASN A 77 -5.74 0.24 -12.83
C ASN A 77 -6.59 -0.93 -12.32
N PRO A 78 -7.13 -1.75 -13.21
CA PRO A 78 -8.00 -2.86 -12.79
C PRO A 78 -7.32 -3.83 -11.84
N ASN A 79 -6.02 -4.05 -11.97
CA ASN A 79 -5.30 -4.96 -11.07
C ASN A 79 -5.23 -4.39 -9.66
N VAL A 80 -4.98 -3.10 -9.53
CA VAL A 80 -4.98 -2.43 -8.23
C VAL A 80 -6.35 -2.55 -7.58
N PHE A 81 -7.41 -2.29 -8.33
CA PHE A 81 -8.78 -2.36 -7.81
C PHE A 81 -9.17 -3.78 -7.42
N TYR A 82 -8.74 -4.79 -8.19
CA TYR A 82 -8.97 -6.19 -7.85
C TYR A 82 -8.29 -6.54 -6.52
N GLU A 83 -7.05 -6.12 -6.34
CA GLU A 83 -6.29 -6.41 -5.13
C GLU A 83 -6.88 -5.72 -3.90
N ILE A 84 -7.37 -4.50 -4.07
CA ILE A 84 -8.07 -3.78 -2.99
C ILE A 84 -9.34 -4.52 -2.61
N GLY A 85 -10.12 -4.95 -3.61
CA GLY A 85 -11.33 -5.72 -3.36
C GLY A 85 -11.06 -7.00 -2.61
N TYR A 86 -10.00 -7.71 -2.98
CA TYR A 86 -9.60 -8.91 -2.28
C TYR A 86 -9.22 -8.61 -0.82
N SER A 87 -8.42 -7.56 -0.61
CA SER A 87 -8.01 -7.15 0.74
C SER A 87 -9.22 -6.83 1.61
N HIS A 88 -10.20 -6.15 1.05
CA HIS A 88 -11.43 -5.81 1.75
C HIS A 88 -12.24 -7.06 2.08
N ALA A 89 -12.33 -8.00 1.14
CA ALA A 89 -13.11 -9.22 1.32
C ALA A 89 -12.58 -10.07 2.48
N ILE A 90 -11.28 -10.09 2.69
CA ILE A 90 -10.66 -10.84 3.80
C ILE A 90 -10.48 -9.98 5.04
N GLU A 91 -11.08 -8.80 5.06
CA GLU A 91 -11.06 -7.87 6.19
C GLU A 91 -9.65 -7.44 6.61
N LYS A 92 -8.73 -7.34 5.66
CA LYS A 92 -7.39 -6.85 5.92
C LYS A 92 -7.44 -5.35 6.15
N PRO A 93 -6.80 -4.81 7.20
CA PRO A 93 -6.74 -3.35 7.38
C PRO A 93 -6.15 -2.71 6.13
N THR A 94 -6.87 -1.77 5.55
CA THR A 94 -6.49 -1.15 4.28
C THR A 94 -6.74 0.34 4.32
N ILE A 95 -5.72 1.14 3.99
CA ILE A 95 -5.88 2.57 3.81
C ILE A 95 -5.66 2.92 2.35
N LEU A 96 -6.56 3.72 1.80
CA LEU A 96 -6.48 4.18 0.42
C LEU A 96 -5.92 5.60 0.38
N LEU A 97 -5.04 5.84 -0.58
CA LEU A 97 -4.48 7.17 -0.85
C LEU A 97 -4.95 7.60 -2.23
N CYS A 98 -5.52 8.78 -2.32
CA CYS A 98 -6.05 9.29 -3.57
C CYS A 98 -5.66 10.75 -3.76
N ASP A 99 -5.00 11.07 -4.88
CA ASP A 99 -4.67 12.44 -5.25
C ASP A 99 -5.97 13.21 -5.51
N LYS A 100 -6.08 14.40 -4.94
CA LYS A 100 -7.26 15.25 -5.08
C LYS A 100 -7.60 15.62 -6.52
N LYS A 101 -6.65 15.48 -7.44
CA LYS A 101 -6.93 15.74 -8.85
C LYS A 101 -7.90 14.73 -9.44
N ARG A 102 -8.09 13.58 -8.79
CA ARG A 102 -9.05 12.59 -9.25
C ARG A 102 -10.44 12.94 -8.77
N GLU A 103 -11.34 13.18 -9.72
CA GLU A 103 -12.70 13.67 -9.40
C GLU A 103 -13.68 12.54 -9.10
N LYS A 104 -13.55 11.40 -9.80
CA LYS A 104 -14.56 10.35 -9.73
C LYS A 104 -13.89 8.98 -9.67
N LEU A 105 -14.33 8.17 -8.73
CA LEU A 105 -13.80 6.82 -8.55
C LEU A 105 -14.80 5.79 -9.05
N PRO A 106 -14.33 4.64 -9.54
CA PRO A 106 -15.21 3.62 -10.11
C PRO A 106 -15.88 2.73 -9.07
N PHE A 107 -15.66 2.96 -7.79
CA PHE A 107 -16.24 2.15 -6.72
C PHE A 107 -16.51 3.00 -5.49
N ASP A 108 -17.34 2.46 -4.59
CA ASP A 108 -17.75 3.14 -3.37
C ASP A 108 -16.64 3.06 -2.32
N LEU A 109 -16.24 4.22 -1.79
CA LEU A 109 -15.18 4.32 -0.79
C LEU A 109 -15.70 4.24 0.64
N SER A 110 -17.00 4.16 0.86
CA SER A 110 -17.55 4.26 2.22
C SER A 110 -17.08 3.15 3.15
N GLY A 111 -16.64 2.01 2.60
CA GLY A 111 -16.11 0.91 3.38
C GLY A 111 -14.62 1.00 3.66
N PHE A 112 -13.95 2.06 3.20
CA PHE A 112 -12.50 2.18 3.33
C PHE A 112 -12.10 3.46 4.03
N ARG A 113 -11.03 3.41 4.80
CA ARG A 113 -10.35 4.62 5.26
C ARG A 113 -9.59 5.18 4.06
N THR A 114 -9.93 6.40 3.67
CA THR A 114 -9.35 7.03 2.48
C THR A 114 -8.73 8.36 2.85
N LEU A 115 -7.51 8.58 2.40
CA LEU A 115 -6.80 9.84 2.57
C LEU A 115 -6.65 10.51 1.22
N PHE A 116 -7.32 11.65 1.06
CA PHE A 116 -7.18 12.48 -0.14
C PHE A 116 -6.05 13.47 0.09
N TYR A 117 -5.16 13.60 -0.88
CA TYR A 117 -3.96 14.42 -0.71
C TYR A 117 -3.62 15.16 -2.00
N GLU A 118 -2.82 16.22 -1.86
CA GLU A 118 -2.25 16.90 -3.02
C GLU A 118 -0.84 16.37 -3.24
N ASN A 119 -0.50 16.06 -4.49
CA ASN A 119 0.82 15.50 -4.83
C ASN A 119 1.85 16.62 -4.96
N THR A 120 2.10 17.31 -3.86
CA THR A 120 3.06 18.39 -3.70
C THR A 120 3.95 18.07 -2.51
N ILE A 121 5.00 18.84 -2.32
CA ILE A 121 5.87 18.65 -1.14
C ILE A 121 5.06 18.75 0.14
N ALA A 122 4.24 19.79 0.27
CA ALA A 122 3.40 19.99 1.46
C ALA A 122 2.35 18.89 1.60
N GLY A 123 1.74 18.45 0.49
CA GLY A 123 0.74 17.40 0.50
C GLY A 123 1.33 16.06 0.92
N LYS A 124 2.52 15.73 0.42
CA LYS A 124 3.21 14.48 0.82
C LYS A 124 3.57 14.51 2.30
N LYS A 125 3.89 15.67 2.84
CA LYS A 125 4.16 15.82 4.28
C LYS A 125 2.92 15.49 5.11
N LYS A 126 1.76 15.90 4.64
CA LYS A 126 0.49 15.56 5.30
C LYS A 126 0.19 14.07 5.22
N VAL A 127 0.50 13.43 4.10
CA VAL A 127 0.38 11.97 3.97
C VAL A 127 1.26 11.29 5.01
N GLU A 128 2.49 11.73 5.15
CA GLU A 128 3.43 11.20 6.14
C GLU A 128 2.83 11.23 7.54
N THR A 129 2.33 12.39 7.96
CA THR A 129 1.72 12.55 9.28
C THR A 129 0.51 11.63 9.47
N SER A 130 -0.34 11.56 8.45
CA SER A 130 -1.56 10.74 8.52
C SER A 130 -1.24 9.25 8.56
N LEU A 131 -0.24 8.81 7.79
CA LEU A 131 0.18 7.42 7.82
C LEU A 131 0.77 7.05 9.17
N MET A 132 1.54 7.94 9.78
CA MET A 132 2.08 7.69 11.12
C MET A 132 0.97 7.45 12.12
N LYS A 133 -0.08 8.28 12.08
CA LYS A 133 -1.23 8.09 12.97
C LYS A 133 -1.96 6.78 12.68
N TYR A 134 -2.11 6.43 11.42
CA TYR A 134 -2.75 5.18 11.05
C TYR A 134 -1.98 3.99 11.59
N LEU A 135 -0.67 3.98 11.42
CA LEU A 135 0.18 2.87 11.86
C LEU A 135 0.25 2.75 13.38
N GLU A 136 0.11 3.85 14.09
CA GLU A 136 0.05 3.82 15.56
C GLU A 136 -1.19 3.09 16.07
N ASN A 137 -2.23 3.01 15.26
CA ASN A 137 -3.54 2.50 15.69
C ASN A 137 -3.92 1.14 15.11
N ILE A 138 -3.01 0.49 14.39
CA ILE A 138 -3.29 -0.85 13.85
C ILE A 138 -2.51 -1.95 14.57
#